data_08ed53a85c1631f8d18603b2aa4ae015
#
_entry.id   08ed53a85c1631f8d18603b2aa4ae015
#
_cell.length_a   1.000
_cell.length_b   1.000
_cell.length_c   1.000
_cell.angle_alpha   90.00
_cell.angle_beta   90.00
_cell.angle_gamma   90.00
#
_symmetry.space_group_name_H-M   'P 1'
#
loop_
_entity.id
_entity.type
_entity.pdbx_description
1 polymer ?
#
loop_
_entity_poly.entity_id
_entity_poly.type
_entity_poly.pdbx_seq_one_letter_code
_entity_poly.pdbx_strand_id
1 'polypeptide(L)'
;MKKTKALVLVGALIGSALLSTEVNAATRITTGVACASKDKNKTRTVTYKGNTDKYKCTTNPTSKGSAAKKLVWVTLDCLNTNTEIKATAALITQLKAAGTASASEIATAETLNSTAKDLLSVVCGKGW
;
A
#
# COMPACT_ATOMS: atom_id res chain seq x y z
N MET A 1 -33.06 -50.43 35.61
CA MET A 1 -31.71 -50.63 35.10
C MET A 1 -31.74 -50.39 33.61
N LYS A 2 -31.49 -49.30 33.19
CA LYS A 2 -31.08 -49.04 31.80
C LYS A 2 -31.15 -47.59 31.54
N LYS A 3 -30.14 -47.05 32.03
CA LYS A 3 -30.02 -45.66 32.02
C LYS A 3 -28.70 -45.40 31.51
N THR A 4 -28.55 -44.48 30.76
CA THR A 4 -27.29 -44.09 30.24
C THR A 4 -27.10 -44.36 28.78
N LYS A 5 -27.80 -43.65 27.98
CA LYS A 5 -27.34 -43.45 26.60
C LYS A 5 -27.91 -42.19 25.97
N ALA A 6 -27.90 -41.13 26.69
CA ALA A 6 -28.42 -39.87 26.15
C ALA A 6 -27.44 -38.70 26.32
N LEU A 7 -26.15 -38.99 26.38
CA LEU A 7 -25.22 -37.95 26.76
C LEU A 7 -24.03 -37.77 25.82
N VAL A 8 -24.15 -38.26 24.61
CA VAL A 8 -23.02 -38.18 23.66
C VAL A 8 -23.31 -37.34 22.43
N LEU A 9 -24.48 -36.79 22.33
CA LEU A 9 -24.87 -36.07 21.10
C LEU A 9 -24.82 -34.54 21.18
N VAL A 10 -24.36 -34.01 22.25
CA VAL A 10 -24.29 -32.52 22.41
C VAL A 10 -22.91 -31.96 22.09
N GLY A 11 -21.92 -32.83 22.02
CA GLY A 11 -20.53 -32.35 21.80
C GLY A 11 -20.14 -32.08 20.34
N ALA A 12 -20.93 -32.54 19.39
CA ALA A 12 -20.52 -32.45 18.01
C ALA A 12 -21.02 -31.22 17.24
N LEU A 13 -21.90 -30.45 17.85
CA LEU A 13 -22.50 -29.31 17.18
C LEU A 13 -21.80 -27.97 17.46
N ILE A 14 -20.87 -27.97 18.39
CA ILE A 14 -20.19 -26.75 18.78
C ILE A 14 -18.95 -26.49 17.92
N GLY A 15 -18.41 -27.53 17.32
CA GLY A 15 -17.20 -27.41 16.50
C GLY A 15 -17.39 -26.83 15.11
N SER A 16 -18.59 -26.88 14.58
CA SER A 16 -18.82 -26.43 13.22
C SER A 16 -19.23 -24.96 13.09
N ALA A 17 -19.64 -24.35 14.17
CA ALA A 17 -20.04 -22.94 14.13
C ALA A 17 -18.85 -21.98 14.19
N LEU A 18 -17.70 -22.47 14.59
CA LEU A 18 -16.51 -21.63 14.69
C LEU A 18 -15.73 -21.51 13.38
N LEU A 19 -16.03 -22.37 12.43
CA LEU A 19 -15.32 -22.36 11.15
C LEU A 19 -15.91 -21.40 10.13
N SER A 20 -17.08 -20.89 10.41
CA SER A 20 -17.72 -19.99 9.49
C SER A 20 -17.40 -18.53 9.73
N THR A 21 -16.68 -18.23 10.81
CA THR A 21 -16.40 -16.84 11.14
C THR A 21 -15.14 -16.30 10.47
N GLU A 22 -14.39 -17.25 10.00
CA GLU A 22 -13.26 -16.79 9.27
C GLU A 22 -13.43 -16.34 7.97
N VAL A 23 -14.46 -16.59 7.65
CA VAL A 23 -14.77 -16.32 6.49
C VAL A 23 -14.66 -14.96 6.21
N ASN A 24 -14.21 -14.28 6.70
CA ASN A 24 -14.12 -13.53 6.13
C ASN A 24 -14.07 -12.51 5.63
N ALA A 25 -14.22 -11.70 5.90
CA ALA A 25 -13.84 -10.41 5.51
C ALA A 25 -12.34 -10.37 5.26
N ALA A 26 -11.88 -10.97 4.27
CA ALA A 26 -10.58 -10.70 3.71
C ALA A 26 -10.52 -9.18 3.52
N THR A 27 -9.80 -8.50 4.37
CA THR A 27 -9.65 -7.06 4.31
C THR A 27 -9.17 -6.74 2.91
N ARG A 28 -10.01 -6.04 2.16
CA ARG A 28 -9.70 -5.68 0.80
C ARG A 28 -8.39 -4.90 0.80
N ILE A 29 -7.47 -5.31 -0.05
CA ILE A 29 -6.21 -4.60 -0.22
C ILE A 29 -6.50 -3.26 -0.88
N THR A 30 -6.24 -2.18 -0.16
CA THR A 30 -6.26 -0.81 -0.66
C THR A 30 -5.04 -0.08 -0.11
N THR A 31 -4.72 1.07 -0.67
CA THR A 31 -3.60 1.88 -0.18
C THR A 31 -3.78 2.20 1.30
N GLY A 32 -2.71 1.98 2.06
CA GLY A 32 -2.69 2.26 3.50
C GLY A 32 -3.14 1.12 4.41
N VAL A 33 -3.75 0.08 3.87
CA VAL A 33 -4.10 -1.12 4.65
C VAL A 33 -2.83 -1.84 5.09
N ALA A 34 -2.75 -2.19 6.36
CA ALA A 34 -1.60 -2.89 6.92
C ALA A 34 -1.33 -4.22 6.21
N CYS A 35 -0.07 -4.52 5.98
CA CYS A 35 0.35 -5.82 5.47
C CYS A 35 1.30 -6.51 6.44
N ALA A 36 1.32 -7.83 6.41
CA ALA A 36 2.15 -8.61 7.31
C ALA A 36 3.64 -8.54 6.93
N SER A 37 4.53 -8.66 7.91
CA SER A 37 5.99 -8.65 7.67
C SER A 37 6.45 -9.72 6.69
N LYS A 38 5.80 -10.88 6.68
CA LYS A 38 6.07 -11.96 5.70
C LYS A 38 5.73 -11.59 4.25
N ASP A 39 4.92 -10.56 4.05
CA ASP A 39 4.53 -10.07 2.74
C ASP A 39 5.36 -8.86 2.29
N LYS A 40 6.28 -8.40 3.11
CA LYS A 40 7.18 -7.29 2.76
C LYS A 40 7.81 -7.51 1.38
N ASN A 41 7.73 -6.49 0.55
CA ASN A 41 8.17 -6.48 -0.85
C ASN A 41 7.40 -7.35 -1.83
N LYS A 42 6.41 -8.12 -1.38
CA LYS A 42 5.53 -8.87 -2.29
C LYS A 42 4.53 -7.95 -2.97
N THR A 43 4.17 -8.31 -4.18
CA THR A 43 3.17 -7.61 -5.00
C THR A 43 1.88 -8.41 -5.05
N ARG A 44 0.75 -7.72 -5.03
CA ARG A 44 -0.60 -8.27 -5.21
C ARG A 44 -1.33 -7.48 -6.29
N THR A 45 -2.03 -8.18 -7.14
CA THR A 45 -2.95 -7.58 -8.11
C THR A 45 -4.37 -7.67 -7.55
N VAL A 46 -5.08 -6.57 -7.56
CA VAL A 46 -6.45 -6.47 -7.06
C VAL A 46 -7.32 -5.89 -8.16
N THR A 47 -8.40 -6.58 -8.49
CA THR A 47 -9.41 -6.09 -9.43
C THR A 47 -10.69 -5.77 -8.66
N TYR A 48 -11.21 -4.57 -8.84
CA TYR A 48 -12.45 -4.14 -8.21
C TYR A 48 -13.24 -3.22 -9.15
N LYS A 49 -14.51 -3.54 -9.35
CA LYS A 49 -15.40 -2.79 -10.25
C LYS A 49 -14.81 -2.53 -11.63
N GLY A 50 -14.10 -3.51 -12.20
CA GLY A 50 -13.48 -3.41 -13.50
C GLY A 50 -12.11 -2.72 -13.54
N ASN A 51 -11.67 -2.09 -12.45
CA ASN A 51 -10.34 -1.51 -12.34
C ASN A 51 -9.36 -2.51 -11.72
N THR A 52 -8.16 -2.55 -12.25
CA THR A 52 -7.10 -3.46 -11.77
C THR A 52 -5.90 -2.65 -11.33
N ASP A 53 -5.55 -2.79 -10.06
CA ASP A 53 -4.39 -2.14 -9.46
C ASP A 53 -3.38 -3.17 -8.96
N LYS A 54 -2.12 -2.80 -8.98
CA LYS A 54 -1.03 -3.57 -8.38
C LYS A 54 -0.54 -2.86 -7.13
N TYR A 55 -0.48 -3.61 -6.05
CA TYR A 55 -0.01 -3.13 -4.75
C TYR A 55 1.26 -3.85 -4.33
N LYS A 56 2.14 -3.15 -3.65
CA LYS A 56 3.33 -3.72 -3.00
C LYS A 56 3.23 -3.49 -1.49
N CYS A 57 3.57 -4.51 -0.71
CA CYS A 57 3.67 -4.38 0.74
C CYS A 57 4.99 -3.69 1.11
N THR A 58 4.92 -2.44 1.49
CA THR A 58 6.07 -1.60 1.81
C THR A 58 5.66 -0.41 2.69
N THR A 59 6.56 0.48 2.99
CA THR A 59 6.23 1.75 3.65
C THR A 59 5.66 2.74 2.64
N ASN A 60 4.65 3.51 3.05
CA ASN A 60 4.07 4.53 2.19
C ASN A 60 5.00 5.77 2.17
N PRO A 61 5.46 6.22 0.99
CA PRO A 61 6.40 7.33 0.88
C PRO A 61 5.84 8.69 1.33
N THR A 62 4.52 8.83 1.42
CA THR A 62 3.87 10.06 1.89
C THR A 62 3.55 10.06 3.38
N SER A 63 3.69 8.93 4.05
CA SER A 63 3.46 8.83 5.49
C SER A 63 4.56 9.52 6.29
N LYS A 64 4.17 10.11 7.43
CA LYS A 64 5.08 10.83 8.32
C LYS A 64 5.07 10.21 9.72
N GLY A 65 6.09 10.53 10.51
CA GLY A 65 6.21 10.09 11.90
C GLY A 65 6.23 8.56 12.03
N SER A 66 5.51 8.03 13.00
CA SER A 66 5.44 6.58 13.25
C SER A 66 4.80 5.80 12.10
N ALA A 67 3.88 6.41 11.36
CA ALA A 67 3.24 5.79 10.20
C ALA A 67 4.22 5.52 9.05
N ALA A 68 5.28 6.31 8.91
CA ALA A 68 6.30 6.13 7.89
C ALA A 68 7.08 4.81 8.02
N LYS A 69 7.03 4.19 9.19
CA LYS A 69 7.72 2.91 9.46
C LYS A 69 6.80 1.69 9.32
N LYS A 70 5.49 1.89 9.16
CA LYS A 70 4.52 0.81 9.07
C LYS A 70 4.52 0.20 7.68
N LEU A 71 4.44 -1.12 7.62
CA LEU A 71 4.22 -1.85 6.38
C LEU A 71 2.74 -1.79 6.01
N VAL A 72 2.48 -1.27 4.84
CA VAL A 72 1.14 -1.13 4.28
C VAL A 72 1.15 -1.51 2.80
N TRP A 73 -0.01 -1.80 2.25
CA TRP A 73 -0.15 -1.95 0.81
C TRP A 73 -0.12 -0.57 0.16
N VAL A 74 0.74 -0.41 -0.84
CA VAL A 74 0.92 0.84 -1.61
C VAL A 74 0.83 0.50 -3.09
N THR A 75 0.12 1.30 -3.86
CA THR A 75 0.03 1.09 -5.31
C THR A 75 1.40 1.22 -5.97
N LEU A 76 1.65 0.46 -7.02
CA LEU A 76 2.90 0.61 -7.79
C LEU A 76 3.01 1.99 -8.42
N ASP A 77 1.89 2.59 -8.82
CA ASP A 77 1.88 3.95 -9.37
C ASP A 77 2.40 4.98 -8.36
N CYS A 78 1.98 4.90 -7.11
CA CYS A 78 2.53 5.72 -6.03
C CYS A 78 4.06 5.55 -5.91
N LEU A 79 4.54 4.30 -5.91
CA LEU A 79 5.96 4.01 -5.76
C LEU A 79 6.78 4.48 -6.96
N ASN A 80 6.27 4.28 -8.16
CA ASN A 80 6.92 4.72 -9.40
C ASN A 80 6.99 6.24 -9.46
N THR A 81 5.87 6.92 -9.22
CA THR A 81 5.82 8.40 -9.19
C THR A 81 6.80 8.96 -8.16
N ASN A 82 6.87 8.37 -6.96
CA ASN A 82 7.83 8.79 -5.94
C ASN A 82 9.29 8.59 -6.39
N THR A 83 9.57 7.49 -7.11
CA THR A 83 10.91 7.23 -7.64
C THR A 83 11.28 8.24 -8.72
N GLU A 84 10.36 8.57 -9.61
CA GLU A 84 10.56 9.58 -10.66
C GLU A 84 10.81 10.97 -10.08
N ILE A 85 10.04 11.37 -9.06
CA ILE A 85 10.24 12.64 -8.37
C ILE A 85 11.64 12.73 -7.76
N LYS A 86 12.12 11.65 -7.14
CA LYS A 86 13.47 11.61 -6.55
C LYS A 86 14.55 11.66 -7.62
N ALA A 87 14.38 10.94 -8.72
CA ALA A 87 15.31 10.95 -9.84
C ALA A 87 15.40 12.33 -10.48
N THR A 88 14.26 12.99 -10.66
CA THR A 88 14.20 14.38 -11.19
C THR A 88 14.90 15.37 -10.24
N ALA A 89 14.67 15.24 -8.94
CA ALA A 89 15.35 16.10 -7.95
C ALA A 89 16.88 15.91 -7.99
N ALA A 90 17.36 14.68 -8.13
CA ALA A 90 18.78 14.38 -8.26
C ALA A 90 19.37 14.97 -9.55
N LEU A 91 18.64 14.86 -10.66
CA LEU A 91 19.04 15.44 -11.94
C LEU A 91 19.13 16.97 -11.87
N ILE A 92 18.16 17.64 -11.25
CA ILE A 92 18.19 19.10 -11.03
C ILE A 92 19.44 19.49 -10.24
N THR A 93 19.78 18.73 -9.21
CA THR A 93 21.00 18.98 -8.41
C THR A 93 22.27 18.84 -9.26
N GLN A 94 22.33 17.83 -10.13
CA GLN A 94 23.46 17.64 -11.05
C GLN A 94 23.57 18.77 -12.07
N LEU A 95 22.44 19.22 -12.65
CA LEU A 95 22.42 20.34 -13.61
C LEU A 95 22.91 21.64 -12.98
N LYS A 96 22.51 21.91 -11.73
CA LYS A 96 23.00 23.06 -10.97
C LYS A 96 24.51 22.99 -10.75
N ALA A 97 25.01 21.82 -10.35
CA ALA A 97 26.44 21.62 -10.11
C ALA A 97 27.29 21.73 -11.39
N ALA A 98 26.75 21.26 -12.52
CA ALA A 98 27.44 21.32 -13.81
C ALA A 98 27.49 22.73 -14.42
N GLY A 99 26.55 23.61 -14.03
CA GLY A 99 26.47 24.99 -14.56
C GLY A 99 26.11 25.07 -16.05
N THR A 100 25.56 23.99 -16.62
CA THR A 100 25.25 23.89 -18.06
C THR A 100 23.83 24.32 -18.41
N ALA A 101 22.93 24.35 -17.45
CA ALA A 101 21.54 24.80 -17.62
C ALA A 101 21.37 26.25 -17.18
N SER A 102 20.50 27.00 -17.84
CA SER A 102 20.16 28.36 -17.46
C SER A 102 19.35 28.40 -16.16
N ALA A 103 19.39 29.55 -15.48
CA ALA A 103 18.62 29.74 -14.25
C ALA A 103 17.11 29.53 -14.46
N SER A 104 16.57 29.93 -15.62
CA SER A 104 15.14 29.75 -15.94
C SER A 104 14.77 28.29 -16.18
N GLU A 105 15.63 27.50 -16.82
CA GLU A 105 15.40 26.06 -17.03
C GLU A 105 15.40 25.33 -15.67
N ILE A 106 16.34 25.65 -14.81
CA ILE A 106 16.39 25.08 -13.45
C ILE A 106 15.15 25.45 -12.65
N ALA A 107 14.74 26.72 -12.66
CA ALA A 107 13.54 27.17 -11.95
C ALA A 107 12.26 26.47 -12.46
N THR A 108 12.15 26.27 -13.77
CA THR A 108 11.04 25.54 -14.38
C THR A 108 11.02 24.07 -13.92
N ALA A 109 12.17 23.42 -13.95
CA ALA A 109 12.30 22.02 -13.51
C ALA A 109 11.98 21.86 -12.01
N GLU A 110 12.41 22.80 -11.17
CA GLU A 110 12.08 22.80 -9.75
C GLU A 110 10.59 22.97 -9.50
N THR A 111 9.95 23.88 -10.23
CA THR A 111 8.51 24.12 -10.13
C THR A 111 7.73 22.86 -10.52
N LEU A 112 8.09 22.22 -11.63
CA LEU A 112 7.45 20.96 -12.08
C LEU A 112 7.65 19.84 -11.07
N ASN A 113 8.85 19.70 -10.52
CA ASN A 113 9.12 18.69 -9.49
C ASN A 113 8.38 18.95 -8.18
N SER A 114 8.19 20.21 -7.80
CA SER A 114 7.37 20.60 -6.65
C SER A 114 5.90 20.24 -6.87
N THR A 115 5.35 20.58 -8.02
CA THR A 115 3.97 20.22 -8.40
C THR A 115 3.77 18.70 -8.37
N ALA A 116 4.73 17.94 -8.90
CA ALA A 116 4.69 16.49 -8.85
C ALA A 116 4.69 15.94 -7.41
N LYS A 117 5.43 16.54 -6.49
CA LYS A 117 5.40 16.19 -5.06
C LYS A 117 4.02 16.43 -4.43
N ASP A 118 3.38 17.53 -4.77
CA ASP A 118 2.04 17.85 -4.25
C ASP A 118 1.00 16.82 -4.75
N LEU A 119 1.11 16.43 -6.02
CA LEU A 119 0.26 15.39 -6.61
C LEU A 119 0.55 14.00 -6.05
N LEU A 120 1.75 13.74 -5.56
CA LEU A 120 2.11 12.44 -5.00
C LEU A 120 1.17 12.02 -3.87
N SER A 121 0.75 12.96 -3.02
CA SER A 121 -0.19 12.68 -1.92
C SER A 121 -1.54 12.18 -2.44
N VAL A 122 -1.98 12.68 -3.59
CA VAL A 122 -3.22 12.25 -4.25
C VAL A 122 -3.06 10.86 -4.84
N VAL A 123 -1.96 10.60 -5.54
CA VAL A 123 -1.67 9.28 -6.15
C VAL A 123 -1.48 8.21 -5.09
N CYS A 124 -0.79 8.54 -4.00
CA CYS A 124 -0.52 7.62 -2.89
C CYS A 124 -1.70 7.47 -1.93
N GLY A 125 -2.68 8.37 -1.97
CA GLY A 125 -3.86 8.34 -1.13
C GLY A 125 -5.07 7.65 -1.78
N LYS A 126 -5.00 7.32 -3.05
CA LYS A 126 -6.10 6.65 -3.74
C LYS A 126 -6.27 5.22 -3.22
N GLY A 127 -7.30 5.04 -2.40
CA GLY A 127 -7.92 3.74 -2.13
C GLY A 127 -9.30 3.71 -2.79
N TRP A 128 -9.62 2.59 -3.40
CA TRP A 128 -10.97 2.35 -3.94
C TRP A 128 -11.92 1.97 -2.82
#